data_01cfc706a27e7cc8b3fceff5084f26e1
#
_entry.id   01cfc706a27e7cc8b3fceff5084f26e1
#
_cell.length_a   1.000
_cell.length_b   1.000
_cell.length_c   1.000
_cell.angle_alpha   90.00
_cell.angle_beta   90.00
_cell.angle_gamma   90.00
#
_symmetry.space_group_name_H-M   'P 1'
#
loop_
_entity.id
_entity.type
_entity.pdbx_description
1 polymer ?
#
loop_
_entity_poly.entity_id
_entity_poly.type
_entity_poly.pdbx_seq_one_letter_code
_entity_poly.pdbx_strand_id
1 'polypeptide(L)'
;SEKLNLPSLTILAIEEPENHLSPHHFGYLVESFKQVAAQDSIQTIFSSHSPSIISRVNPEDIRYLKLKNGGSNVKRLLMPKKDTDAFTYVKEAVRSYPELYFSKLVVLGEGDSEEVILKRLMEARGLPLDRTHVSIVPLGGRYVNHFWRLLNDLEIPFVTLLDLDLGKDCADWDRIKYCIRQL
;
A
#
# COMPACT_ATOMS: atom_id res chain seq x y z
N SER A 1 -30.83 -40.68 -4.31
CA SER A 1 -30.14 -39.39 -4.43
C SER A 1 -28.79 -39.53 -3.73
N GLU A 2 -27.74 -39.72 -4.51
CA GLU A 2 -26.37 -39.64 -3.99
C GLU A 2 -26.17 -38.26 -3.38
N LYS A 3 -25.92 -38.22 -2.09
CA LYS A 3 -25.43 -37.00 -1.42
C LYS A 3 -24.03 -36.76 -1.98
N LEU A 4 -23.87 -35.79 -2.86
CA LEU A 4 -22.57 -35.25 -3.24
C LEU A 4 -21.87 -34.84 -1.94
N ASN A 5 -20.81 -35.57 -1.57
CA ASN A 5 -19.91 -35.17 -0.48
C ASN A 5 -19.10 -33.94 -0.94
N LEU A 6 -19.67 -32.78 -0.73
CA LEU A 6 -18.97 -31.55 -1.00
C LEU A 6 -17.78 -31.40 0.00
N PRO A 7 -16.60 -30.94 -0.46
CA PRO A 7 -15.49 -30.76 0.44
C PRO A 7 -15.84 -29.69 1.51
N SER A 8 -15.32 -29.87 2.71
CA SER A 8 -15.51 -28.92 3.82
C SER A 8 -14.88 -27.55 3.57
N LEU A 9 -13.90 -27.49 2.69
CA LEU A 9 -13.23 -26.26 2.25
C LEU A 9 -12.73 -26.43 0.81
N THR A 10 -12.99 -25.44 -0.02
CA THR A 10 -12.42 -25.33 -1.37
C THR A 10 -11.50 -24.10 -1.39
N ILE A 11 -10.24 -24.28 -1.80
CA ILE A 11 -9.29 -23.17 -1.98
C ILE A 11 -9.11 -22.95 -3.47
N LEU A 12 -9.44 -21.75 -3.94
CA LEU A 12 -9.20 -21.29 -5.30
C LEU A 12 -7.91 -20.44 -5.30
N ALA A 13 -6.82 -21.03 -5.79
CA ALA A 13 -5.53 -20.34 -5.90
C ALA A 13 -5.28 -19.96 -7.36
N ILE A 14 -5.03 -18.68 -7.61
CA ILE A 14 -4.88 -18.10 -8.95
C ILE A 14 -3.61 -17.28 -9.00
N GLU A 15 -2.78 -17.49 -10.00
CA GLU A 15 -1.54 -16.74 -10.22
C GLU A 15 -1.76 -15.68 -11.29
N GLU A 16 -1.45 -14.43 -10.95
CA GLU A 16 -1.47 -13.28 -11.85
C GLU A 16 -2.71 -13.23 -12.77
N PRO A 17 -3.94 -13.22 -12.22
CA PRO A 17 -5.16 -13.29 -13.00
C PRO A 17 -5.38 -12.10 -13.94
N GLU A 18 -4.63 -11.04 -13.75
CA GLU A 18 -4.63 -9.86 -14.62
C GLU A 18 -3.88 -10.04 -15.94
N ASN A 19 -3.06 -11.06 -16.08
CA ASN A 19 -2.30 -11.30 -17.29
C ASN A 19 -3.22 -11.46 -18.51
N HIS A 20 -2.89 -10.74 -19.56
CA HIS A 20 -3.66 -10.68 -20.81
C HIS A 20 -5.04 -10.00 -20.72
N LEU A 21 -5.36 -9.35 -19.60
CA LEU A 21 -6.58 -8.57 -19.46
C LEU A 21 -6.32 -7.07 -19.63
N SER A 22 -7.28 -6.37 -20.23
CA SER A 22 -7.27 -4.91 -20.21
C SER A 22 -7.53 -4.39 -18.79
N PRO A 23 -6.86 -3.31 -18.35
CA PRO A 23 -7.06 -2.70 -17.02
C PRO A 23 -8.53 -2.39 -16.67
N HIS A 24 -9.37 -2.14 -17.67
CA HIS A 24 -10.80 -1.92 -17.49
C HIS A 24 -11.54 -3.14 -16.89
N HIS A 25 -11.03 -4.35 -17.09
CA HIS A 25 -11.61 -5.58 -16.57
C HIS A 25 -11.17 -5.91 -15.14
N PHE A 26 -10.14 -5.25 -14.60
CA PHE A 26 -9.61 -5.57 -13.28
C PHE A 26 -10.62 -5.38 -12.15
N GLY A 27 -11.47 -4.35 -12.25
CA GLY A 27 -12.55 -4.14 -11.28
C GLY A 27 -13.54 -5.29 -11.25
N TYR A 28 -13.97 -5.75 -12.42
CA TYR A 28 -14.87 -6.90 -12.57
C TYR A 28 -14.22 -8.19 -12.05
N LEU A 29 -12.95 -8.41 -12.37
CA LEU A 29 -12.20 -9.58 -11.92
C LEU A 29 -12.15 -9.66 -10.39
N VAL A 30 -11.73 -8.58 -9.72
CA VAL A 30 -11.63 -8.53 -8.25
C VAL A 30 -13.01 -8.73 -7.62
N GLU A 31 -14.04 -8.12 -8.17
CA GLU A 31 -15.41 -8.27 -7.67
C GLU A 31 -15.93 -9.72 -7.82
N SER A 32 -15.64 -10.38 -8.95
CA SER A 32 -15.98 -11.77 -9.15
C SER A 32 -15.29 -12.68 -8.11
N PHE A 33 -14.03 -12.42 -7.77
CA PHE A 33 -13.35 -13.18 -6.72
C PHE A 33 -13.95 -12.94 -5.34
N LYS A 34 -14.40 -11.73 -5.02
CA LYS A 34 -15.11 -11.44 -3.77
C LYS A 34 -16.44 -12.19 -3.69
N GLN A 35 -17.20 -12.23 -4.79
CA GLN A 35 -18.46 -12.95 -4.85
C GLN A 35 -18.27 -14.46 -4.67
N VAL A 36 -17.22 -15.04 -5.27
CA VAL A 36 -16.88 -16.46 -5.07
C VAL A 36 -16.44 -16.72 -3.63
N ALA A 37 -15.59 -15.85 -3.08
CA ALA A 37 -15.12 -15.98 -1.69
C ALA A 37 -16.20 -15.72 -0.63
N ALA A 38 -17.33 -15.12 -1.00
CA ALA A 38 -18.46 -14.92 -0.11
C ALA A 38 -19.34 -16.19 0.04
N GLN A 39 -19.09 -17.24 -0.76
CA GLN A 39 -19.78 -18.52 -0.63
C GLN A 39 -19.20 -19.31 0.54
N ASP A 40 -20.07 -20.03 1.24
CA ASP A 40 -19.64 -20.89 2.34
C ASP A 40 -18.61 -21.92 1.84
N SER A 41 -17.60 -22.15 2.65
CA SER A 41 -16.53 -23.13 2.39
C SER A 41 -15.64 -22.83 1.17
N ILE A 42 -15.60 -21.60 0.66
CA ILE A 42 -14.68 -21.21 -0.41
C ILE A 42 -13.72 -20.13 0.08
N GLN A 43 -12.44 -20.34 -0.15
CA GLN A 43 -11.39 -19.33 0.05
C GLN A 43 -10.72 -19.03 -1.29
N THR A 44 -10.67 -17.75 -1.68
CA THR A 44 -9.95 -17.32 -2.88
C THR A 44 -8.63 -16.67 -2.49
N ILE A 45 -7.56 -17.12 -3.10
CA ILE A 45 -6.20 -16.55 -2.96
C ILE A 45 -5.68 -16.27 -4.36
N PHE A 46 -5.17 -15.08 -4.61
CA PHE A 46 -4.50 -14.79 -5.87
C PHE A 46 -3.21 -13.99 -5.65
N SER A 47 -2.22 -14.22 -6.50
CA SER A 47 -1.01 -13.39 -6.55
C SER A 47 -1.16 -12.30 -7.60
N SER A 48 -0.54 -11.16 -7.38
CA SER A 48 -0.47 -10.07 -8.35
C SER A 48 0.75 -9.19 -8.11
N HIS A 49 1.32 -8.65 -9.17
CA HIS A 49 2.33 -7.60 -9.13
C HIS A 49 1.80 -6.28 -9.72
N SER A 50 0.48 -6.18 -9.98
CA SER A 50 -0.15 -5.01 -10.58
C SER A 50 -0.65 -4.02 -9.53
N PRO A 51 -0.13 -2.77 -9.52
CA PRO A 51 -0.67 -1.69 -8.69
C PRO A 51 -2.18 -1.49 -8.92
N SER A 52 -2.63 -1.63 -10.15
CA SER A 52 -4.04 -1.47 -10.51
C SER A 52 -4.97 -2.53 -9.92
N ILE A 53 -4.49 -3.73 -9.65
CA ILE A 53 -5.23 -4.76 -8.91
C ILE A 53 -5.24 -4.42 -7.43
N ILE A 54 -4.08 -4.08 -6.87
CA ILE A 54 -3.93 -3.79 -5.44
C ILE A 54 -4.83 -2.63 -4.99
N SER A 55 -4.96 -1.57 -5.80
CA SER A 55 -5.85 -0.45 -5.49
C SER A 55 -7.33 -0.84 -5.32
N ARG A 56 -7.74 -2.01 -5.82
CA ARG A 56 -9.12 -2.52 -5.76
C ARG A 56 -9.38 -3.52 -4.65
N VAL A 57 -8.32 -3.97 -3.97
CA VAL A 57 -8.39 -4.90 -2.85
C VAL A 57 -8.38 -4.10 -1.54
N ASN A 58 -9.02 -4.63 -0.48
CA ASN A 58 -8.88 -3.99 0.82
C ASN A 58 -7.48 -4.22 1.36
N PRO A 59 -6.82 -3.20 1.91
CA PRO A 59 -5.47 -3.35 2.47
C PRO A 59 -5.35 -4.48 3.50
N GLU A 60 -6.40 -4.75 4.27
CA GLU A 60 -6.45 -5.82 5.27
C GLU A 60 -6.34 -7.23 4.67
N ASP A 61 -6.78 -7.40 3.41
CA ASP A 61 -6.75 -8.67 2.68
C ASP A 61 -5.41 -8.91 2.00
N ILE A 62 -4.55 -7.89 1.91
CA ILE A 62 -3.24 -7.97 1.26
C ILE A 62 -2.27 -8.77 2.13
N ARG A 63 -1.51 -9.64 1.49
CA ARG A 63 -0.35 -10.34 2.04
C ARG A 63 0.87 -9.97 1.23
N TYR A 64 1.76 -9.22 1.84
CA TYR A 64 2.99 -8.75 1.21
C TYR A 64 4.08 -9.81 1.33
N LEU A 65 4.58 -10.27 0.20
CA LEU A 65 5.65 -11.27 0.14
C LEU A 65 6.97 -10.57 -0.15
N LYS A 66 7.95 -10.81 0.72
CA LYS A 66 9.32 -10.28 0.57
C LYS A 66 10.32 -11.41 0.61
N LEU A 67 11.22 -11.43 -0.37
CA LEU A 67 12.37 -12.33 -0.35
C LEU A 67 13.41 -11.80 0.65
N LYS A 68 13.83 -12.66 1.60
CA LYS A 68 14.85 -12.36 2.59
C LYS A 68 15.67 -13.60 2.89
N ASN A 69 16.98 -13.51 2.76
CA ASN A 69 17.92 -14.60 3.08
C ASN A 69 17.59 -15.94 2.41
N GLY A 70 17.13 -15.91 1.14
CA GLY A 70 16.79 -17.13 0.39
C GLY A 70 15.44 -17.74 0.71
N GLY A 71 14.63 -17.11 1.56
CA GLY A 71 13.25 -17.52 1.89
C GLY A 71 12.23 -16.42 1.61
N SER A 72 10.96 -16.80 1.49
CA SER A 72 9.85 -15.86 1.38
C SER A 72 9.29 -15.54 2.76
N ASN A 73 9.22 -14.26 3.09
CA ASN A 73 8.55 -13.78 4.30
C ASN A 73 7.21 -13.17 3.92
N VAL A 74 6.14 -13.54 4.63
CA VAL A 74 4.78 -13.04 4.39
C VAL A 74 4.40 -12.07 5.50
N LYS A 75 4.04 -10.85 5.11
CA LYS A 75 3.61 -9.80 6.06
C LYS A 75 2.17 -9.38 5.80
N ARG A 76 1.47 -9.05 6.86
CA ARG A 76 0.15 -8.41 6.80
C ARG A 76 0.32 -6.90 6.90
N LEU A 77 -0.56 -6.16 6.25
CA LEU A 77 -0.64 -4.73 6.47
C LEU A 77 -1.29 -4.44 7.82
N LEU A 78 -0.56 -3.76 8.69
CA LEU A 78 -1.10 -3.31 9.97
C LEU A 78 -1.83 -1.98 9.76
N MET A 79 -3.14 -2.07 9.71
CA MET A 79 -4.01 -0.92 9.57
C MET A 79 -4.33 -0.30 10.93
N PRO A 80 -4.59 1.02 11.01
CA PRO A 80 -5.15 1.65 12.20
C PRO A 80 -6.44 0.96 12.65
N LYS A 81 -6.90 1.26 13.87
CA LYS A 81 -8.15 0.71 14.39
C LYS A 81 -9.32 1.11 13.50
N LYS A 82 -10.19 0.14 13.17
CA LYS A 82 -11.42 0.39 12.40
C LYS A 82 -12.27 1.49 13.06
N ASP A 83 -13.05 2.15 12.25
CA ASP A 83 -13.92 3.26 12.68
C ASP A 83 -13.19 4.51 13.21
N THR A 84 -11.93 4.69 12.79
CA THR A 84 -11.17 5.92 13.04
C THR A 84 -10.88 6.67 11.75
N ASP A 85 -10.74 8.00 11.84
CA ASP A 85 -10.32 8.82 10.69
C ASP A 85 -8.97 8.37 10.14
N ALA A 86 -8.07 7.94 11.03
CA ALA A 86 -6.78 7.38 10.65
C ALA A 86 -6.92 6.13 9.77
N PHE A 87 -7.86 5.23 10.08
CA PHE A 87 -8.12 4.05 9.26
C PHE A 87 -8.57 4.43 7.85
N THR A 88 -9.57 5.32 7.76
CA THR A 88 -10.10 5.78 6.48
C THR A 88 -9.01 6.46 5.65
N TYR A 89 -8.24 7.35 6.28
CA TYR A 89 -7.16 8.07 5.62
C TYR A 89 -6.07 7.14 5.07
N VAL A 90 -5.54 6.24 5.91
CA VAL A 90 -4.49 5.29 5.47
C VAL A 90 -5.01 4.36 4.39
N LYS A 91 -6.26 3.87 4.53
CA LYS A 91 -6.89 3.02 3.53
C LYS A 91 -6.98 3.71 2.16
N GLU A 92 -7.44 4.94 2.11
CA GLU A 92 -7.57 5.69 0.86
C GLU A 92 -6.19 6.06 0.27
N ALA A 93 -5.25 6.47 1.10
CA ALA A 93 -3.91 6.78 0.64
C ALA A 93 -3.17 5.56 0.08
N VAL A 94 -3.29 4.40 0.72
CA VAL A 94 -2.73 3.13 0.23
C VAL A 94 -3.35 2.72 -1.12
N ARG A 95 -4.64 2.99 -1.31
CA ARG A 95 -5.35 2.73 -2.58
C ARG A 95 -4.96 3.72 -3.68
N SER A 96 -4.69 4.96 -3.30
CA SER A 96 -4.30 6.01 -4.26
C SER A 96 -2.86 5.86 -4.73
N TYR A 97 -1.99 5.30 -3.89
CA TYR A 97 -0.56 5.11 -4.18
C TYR A 97 -0.13 3.64 -4.06
N PRO A 98 -0.74 2.73 -4.80
CA PRO A 98 -0.46 1.29 -4.69
C PRO A 98 0.96 0.91 -5.13
N GLU A 99 1.66 1.77 -5.88
CA GLU A 99 3.05 1.59 -6.29
C GLU A 99 4.01 1.50 -5.10
N LEU A 100 3.64 2.07 -3.94
CA LEU A 100 4.48 2.04 -2.73
C LEU A 100 4.87 0.60 -2.32
N TYR A 101 4.00 -0.38 -2.58
CA TYR A 101 4.27 -1.78 -2.25
C TYR A 101 5.43 -2.39 -3.06
N PHE A 102 5.71 -1.83 -4.23
CA PHE A 102 6.75 -2.30 -5.15
C PHE A 102 7.99 -1.42 -5.13
N SER A 103 7.98 -0.38 -4.30
CA SER A 103 9.06 0.60 -4.25
C SER A 103 10.27 0.08 -3.48
N LYS A 104 11.45 0.47 -3.95
CA LYS A 104 12.71 0.30 -3.21
C LYS A 104 12.91 1.40 -2.17
N LEU A 105 12.30 2.55 -2.38
CA LEU A 105 12.29 3.70 -1.47
C LEU A 105 10.98 4.46 -1.65
N VAL A 106 10.36 4.84 -0.54
CA VAL A 106 9.20 5.72 -0.52
C VAL A 106 9.60 7.07 0.04
N VAL A 107 9.24 8.14 -0.67
CA VAL A 107 9.38 9.51 -0.19
C VAL A 107 7.99 9.99 0.20
N LEU A 108 7.80 10.23 1.49
CA LEU A 108 6.56 10.79 2.04
C LEU A 108 6.70 12.32 2.02
N GLY A 109 5.90 12.99 1.21
CA GLY A 109 5.81 14.45 1.13
C GLY A 109 4.64 15.00 1.93
N GLU A 110 4.68 16.27 2.29
CA GLU A 110 3.56 16.92 2.95
C GLU A 110 2.43 17.23 1.99
N GLY A 111 2.74 17.61 0.75
CA GLY A 111 1.75 17.97 -0.26
C GLY A 111 2.16 17.62 -1.69
N ASP A 112 1.34 18.02 -2.64
CA ASP A 112 1.54 17.76 -4.08
C ASP A 112 2.76 18.52 -4.64
N SER A 113 3.17 19.61 -3.99
CA SER A 113 4.35 20.39 -4.38
C SER A 113 5.62 19.56 -4.33
N GLU A 114 5.80 18.75 -3.28
CA GLU A 114 6.94 17.87 -3.14
C GLU A 114 6.96 16.83 -4.26
N GLU A 115 5.82 16.29 -4.61
CA GLU A 115 5.72 15.32 -5.70
C GLU A 115 6.18 15.94 -7.04
N VAL A 116 5.70 17.12 -7.38
CA VAL A 116 6.05 17.79 -8.63
C VAL A 116 7.53 18.19 -8.66
N ILE A 117 8.02 18.82 -7.56
CA ILE A 117 9.38 19.32 -7.49
C ILE A 117 10.39 18.17 -7.49
N LEU A 118 10.16 17.13 -6.68
CA LEU A 118 11.07 16.00 -6.60
C LEU A 118 11.16 15.22 -7.90
N LYS A 119 10.04 15.01 -8.61
CA LYS A 119 10.07 14.40 -9.95
C LYS A 119 10.98 15.19 -10.89
N ARG A 120 10.81 16.50 -10.95
CA ARG A 120 11.62 17.38 -11.81
C ARG A 120 13.09 17.39 -11.39
N LEU A 121 13.35 17.43 -10.10
CA LEU A 121 14.72 17.41 -9.60
C LEU A 121 15.44 16.10 -9.91
N MET A 122 14.76 14.98 -9.74
CA MET A 122 15.32 13.66 -10.05
C MET A 122 15.56 13.49 -11.56
N GLU A 123 14.64 13.91 -12.39
CA GLU A 123 14.82 13.95 -13.85
C GLU A 123 16.05 14.80 -14.25
N ALA A 124 16.17 15.99 -13.69
CA ALA A 124 17.30 16.90 -13.95
C ALA A 124 18.66 16.32 -13.49
N ARG A 125 18.65 15.41 -12.51
CA ARG A 125 19.83 14.69 -12.03
C ARG A 125 20.10 13.37 -12.78
N GLY A 126 19.32 13.05 -13.82
CA GLY A 126 19.44 11.81 -14.58
C GLY A 126 18.96 10.55 -13.82
N LEU A 127 18.13 10.73 -12.80
CA LEU A 127 17.56 9.67 -11.95
C LEU A 127 16.03 9.61 -12.09
N PRO A 128 15.48 9.30 -13.26
CA PRO A 128 14.03 9.25 -13.45
C PRO A 128 13.39 8.21 -12.54
N LEU A 129 12.22 8.51 -11.98
CA LEU A 129 11.52 7.66 -11.01
C LEU A 129 11.31 6.23 -11.50
N ASP A 130 10.90 6.07 -12.75
CA ASP A 130 10.64 4.74 -13.37
C ASP A 130 11.86 3.81 -13.35
N ARG A 131 13.07 4.36 -13.33
CA ARG A 131 14.33 3.58 -13.26
C ARG A 131 14.82 3.35 -11.85
N THR A 132 14.40 4.17 -10.90
CA THR A 132 14.90 4.15 -9.53
C THR A 132 14.01 3.34 -8.59
N HIS A 133 12.80 2.99 -9.00
CA HIS A 133 11.78 2.37 -8.16
C HIS A 133 11.51 3.19 -6.88
N VAL A 134 11.48 4.51 -7.01
CA VAL A 134 11.14 5.45 -5.95
C VAL A 134 9.70 5.90 -6.15
N SER A 135 8.87 5.77 -5.12
CA SER A 135 7.52 6.34 -5.10
C SER A 135 7.49 7.58 -4.22
N ILE A 136 6.81 8.62 -4.68
CA ILE A 136 6.57 9.83 -3.90
C ILE A 136 5.09 9.86 -3.54
N VAL A 137 4.79 9.97 -2.24
CA VAL A 137 3.43 9.91 -1.70
C VAL A 137 3.15 11.21 -0.93
N PRO A 138 2.32 12.11 -1.46
CA PRO A 138 1.86 13.29 -0.74
C PRO A 138 0.84 12.90 0.33
N LEU A 139 1.10 13.23 1.60
CA LEU A 139 0.29 12.81 2.75
C LEU A 139 -0.64 13.90 3.29
N GLY A 140 -0.56 15.12 2.79
CA GLY A 140 -1.35 16.24 3.31
C GLY A 140 -1.05 16.58 4.78
N GLY A 141 0.13 16.25 5.28
CA GLY A 141 0.59 16.56 6.64
C GLY A 141 -0.09 15.82 7.78
N ARG A 142 -1.09 14.96 7.50
CA ARG A 142 -1.87 14.24 8.53
C ARG A 142 -1.50 12.76 8.58
N TYR A 143 -1.57 12.18 9.79
CA TYR A 143 -1.42 10.74 10.02
C TYR A 143 -0.14 10.09 9.49
N VAL A 144 0.92 10.87 9.32
CA VAL A 144 2.23 10.44 8.82
C VAL A 144 2.79 9.26 9.63
N ASN A 145 2.60 9.25 10.93
CA ASN A 145 3.03 8.19 11.84
C ASN A 145 2.44 6.81 11.50
N HIS A 146 1.24 6.75 10.92
CA HIS A 146 0.65 5.49 10.48
C HIS A 146 1.35 4.94 9.23
N PHE A 147 1.81 5.83 8.34
CA PHE A 147 2.65 5.42 7.21
C PHE A 147 4.03 4.93 7.65
N TRP A 148 4.64 5.57 8.62
CA TRP A 148 5.92 5.09 9.18
C TRP A 148 5.78 3.68 9.73
N ARG A 149 4.72 3.38 10.48
CA ARG A 149 4.45 2.03 10.99
C ARG A 149 4.21 1.05 9.84
N LEU A 150 3.36 1.39 8.88
CA LEU A 150 3.07 0.55 7.72
C LEU A 150 4.34 0.21 6.95
N LEU A 151 5.15 1.20 6.61
CA LEU A 151 6.38 0.98 5.83
C LEU A 151 7.45 0.24 6.62
N ASN A 152 7.59 0.49 7.92
CA ASN A 152 8.45 -0.28 8.81
C ASN A 152 8.03 -1.74 8.89
N ASP A 153 6.74 -2.03 9.07
CA ASP A 153 6.22 -3.39 9.13
C ASP A 153 6.47 -4.16 7.83
N LEU A 154 6.36 -3.47 6.70
CA LEU A 154 6.67 -4.04 5.38
C LEU A 154 8.17 -4.06 5.08
N GLU A 155 9.00 -3.47 5.95
CA GLU A 155 10.44 -3.29 5.72
C GLU A 155 10.76 -2.55 4.40
N ILE A 156 9.91 -1.60 4.03
CA ILE A 156 10.12 -0.73 2.87
C ILE A 156 10.87 0.52 3.35
N PRO A 157 12.07 0.82 2.84
CA PRO A 157 12.79 2.02 3.19
C PRO A 157 11.99 3.28 2.83
N PHE A 158 12.01 4.28 3.70
CA PHE A 158 11.33 5.54 3.44
C PHE A 158 12.07 6.74 3.99
N VAL A 159 11.78 7.89 3.41
CA VAL A 159 12.21 9.22 3.85
C VAL A 159 10.97 10.10 3.96
N THR A 160 10.91 10.97 4.94
CA THR A 160 9.79 11.90 5.12
C THR A 160 10.27 13.33 5.00
N LEU A 161 9.58 14.11 4.20
CA LEU A 161 9.76 15.55 4.06
C LEU A 161 8.54 16.23 4.67
N LEU A 162 8.76 17.03 5.69
CA LEU A 162 7.72 17.80 6.38
C LEU A 162 8.14 19.25 6.46
N ASP A 163 7.19 20.16 6.24
CA ASP A 163 7.42 21.58 6.42
C ASP A 163 7.61 21.88 7.89
N LEU A 164 8.56 22.74 8.20
CA LEU A 164 8.85 23.13 9.58
C LEU A 164 7.82 24.14 10.11
N ASP A 165 7.20 24.91 9.22
CA ASP A 165 6.13 25.88 9.49
C ASP A 165 6.47 26.86 10.63
N LEU A 166 7.65 27.46 10.57
CA LEU A 166 8.14 28.37 11.60
C LEU A 166 7.11 29.44 11.97
N GLY A 167 6.81 29.57 13.26
CA GLY A 167 5.90 30.59 13.81
C GLY A 167 4.41 30.24 13.73
N LYS A 168 4.02 29.01 13.36
CA LYS A 168 2.66 28.53 13.47
C LYS A 168 2.43 27.67 14.73
N ASP A 169 1.23 27.65 15.25
CA ASP A 169 0.85 26.81 16.38
C ASP A 169 1.02 25.31 16.04
N CYS A 170 1.57 24.53 16.95
CA CYS A 170 1.87 23.10 16.79
C CYS A 170 2.89 22.78 15.68
N ALA A 171 3.69 23.73 15.28
CA ALA A 171 4.73 23.64 14.27
C ALA A 171 6.12 23.83 14.88
N ASP A 172 7.14 24.07 14.07
CA ASP A 172 8.50 24.36 14.53
C ASP A 172 9.11 23.20 15.34
N TRP A 173 9.66 23.48 16.49
CA TRP A 173 10.29 22.49 17.36
C TRP A 173 9.35 21.39 17.86
N ASP A 174 8.07 21.67 18.00
CA ASP A 174 7.09 20.68 18.45
C ASP A 174 6.85 19.61 17.38
N ARG A 175 6.95 19.96 16.11
CA ARG A 175 6.89 19.01 14.99
C ARG A 175 8.10 18.08 15.00
N ILE A 176 9.30 18.62 15.23
CA ILE A 176 10.51 17.81 15.38
C ILE A 176 10.40 16.87 16.58
N LYS A 177 9.97 17.37 17.75
CA LYS A 177 9.73 16.55 18.93
C LYS A 177 8.68 15.45 18.68
N TYR A 178 7.61 15.77 17.93
CA TYR A 178 6.61 14.77 17.54
C TYR A 178 7.26 13.65 16.71
N CYS A 179 8.02 13.99 15.68
CA CYS A 179 8.72 13.00 14.86
C CYS A 179 9.64 12.10 15.69
N ILE A 180 10.47 12.69 16.57
CA ILE A 180 11.39 11.95 17.45
C ILE A 180 10.63 10.98 18.39
N ARG A 181 9.45 11.36 18.88
CA ARG A 181 8.64 10.51 19.77
C ARG A 181 7.97 9.33 19.05
N GLN A 182 7.87 9.37 17.74
CA GLN A 182 7.25 8.31 16.93
C GLN A 182 8.28 7.26 16.43
N LEU A 183 9.56 7.59 16.45
CA LEU A 183 10.69 6.69 16.15
C LEU A 183 11.01 5.79 17.35
#